data_321fb907072d14e5090a81bf11a1f888
#
_entry.id   321fb907072d14e5090a81bf11a1f888
#
_cell.length_a   1.000
_cell.length_b   1.000
_cell.length_c   1.000
_cell.angle_alpha   90.00
_cell.angle_beta   90.00
_cell.angle_gamma   90.00
#
_symmetry.space_group_name_H-M   'P 1'
#
loop_
_entity.id
_entity.type
_entity.pdbx_description
1 polymer ?
#
loop_
_entity_poly.entity_id
_entity_poly.type
_entity_poly.pdbx_seq_one_letter_code
_entity_poly.pdbx_strand_id
1 'polypeptide(L)'
;VYFATMLVFLAVFAVFATFLIDRMNSWNETDDEETVSLVQSYNTMYARVNSKNVLVDVSLVRVSPEKNQIVVTPCSAFTVSVTDGSSTFREIYADGGIRRLVNAVEETFGIETDYYISLENSAFESVADILGGVVYTPSEDLYYLSQENDSNDVSYQAGQAVSLSGKEIRLICQYPVFSEGRGGNMKFLGEVLYQLVNGAFQQKNITKNNLDNIYNIMTSNSDTNLTNNDYKLQKSYINEMLSENIEPAVKLV
;
A
#
# COMPACT_ATOMS: atom_id res chain seq x y z
N VAL A 1 27.83 -46.60 38.14
CA VAL A 1 26.57 -46.56 37.39
C VAL A 1 26.33 -45.15 36.80
N TYR A 2 26.49 -44.05 37.53
CA TYR A 2 26.27 -42.69 37.04
C TYR A 2 27.17 -42.28 35.87
N PHE A 3 28.42 -42.72 35.83
CA PHE A 3 29.36 -42.35 34.75
C PHE A 3 29.02 -43.04 33.43
N ALA A 4 28.52 -44.27 33.48
CA ALA A 4 28.11 -44.99 32.28
C ALA A 4 26.81 -44.41 31.66
N THR A 5 25.85 -44.01 32.49
CA THR A 5 24.62 -43.36 31.99
C THR A 5 24.90 -41.97 31.39
N MET A 6 25.83 -41.21 31.96
CA MET A 6 26.23 -39.91 31.41
C MET A 6 26.94 -40.05 30.08
N LEU A 7 27.77 -41.06 29.88
CA LEU A 7 28.40 -41.35 28.57
C LEU A 7 27.41 -41.76 27.50
N VAL A 8 26.39 -42.54 27.85
CA VAL A 8 25.31 -42.92 26.92
C VAL A 8 24.49 -41.71 26.49
N PHE A 9 24.16 -40.81 27.45
CA PHE A 9 23.47 -39.54 27.13
C PHE A 9 24.30 -38.65 26.22
N LEU A 10 25.60 -38.50 26.46
CA LEU A 10 26.52 -37.73 25.63
C LEU A 10 26.62 -38.32 24.20
N ALA A 11 26.68 -39.65 24.08
CA ALA A 11 26.71 -40.29 22.77
C ALA A 11 25.39 -40.09 21.97
N VAL A 12 24.25 -40.22 22.65
CA VAL A 12 22.93 -39.98 22.03
C VAL A 12 22.80 -38.51 21.63
N PHE A 13 23.27 -37.57 22.45
CA PHE A 13 23.24 -36.15 22.13
C PHE A 13 24.16 -35.80 20.96
N ALA A 14 25.35 -36.41 20.86
CA ALA A 14 26.25 -36.22 19.73
C ALA A 14 25.67 -36.76 18.42
N VAL A 15 25.00 -37.93 18.43
CA VAL A 15 24.30 -38.47 17.26
C VAL A 15 23.11 -37.59 16.86
N PHE A 16 22.38 -37.06 17.83
CA PHE A 16 21.26 -36.14 17.54
C PHE A 16 21.74 -34.79 16.99
N ALA A 17 22.85 -34.29 17.50
CA ALA A 17 23.47 -33.05 17.00
C ALA A 17 23.99 -33.19 15.56
N THR A 18 24.65 -34.31 15.23
CA THR A 18 25.10 -34.63 13.86
C THR A 18 23.92 -34.80 12.92
N PHE A 19 22.84 -35.46 13.34
CA PHE A 19 21.61 -35.58 12.56
C PHE A 19 20.94 -34.24 12.28
N LEU A 20 20.92 -33.31 13.27
CA LEU A 20 20.40 -31.94 13.07
C LEU A 20 21.29 -31.14 12.15
N ILE A 21 22.62 -31.27 12.27
CA ILE A 21 23.58 -30.56 11.38
C ILE A 21 23.47 -31.08 9.94
N ASP A 22 23.38 -32.42 9.76
CA ASP A 22 23.17 -33.01 8.44
C ASP A 22 21.83 -32.58 7.83
N ARG A 23 20.77 -32.47 8.65
CA ARG A 23 19.47 -31.99 8.18
C ARG A 23 19.47 -30.50 7.87
N MET A 24 20.19 -29.70 8.64
CA MET A 24 20.39 -28.25 8.33
C MET A 24 21.26 -28.07 7.09
N ASN A 25 22.30 -28.89 6.90
CA ASN A 25 23.13 -28.84 5.70
C ASN A 25 22.39 -29.36 4.46
N SER A 26 21.56 -30.40 4.59
CA SER A 26 20.72 -30.87 3.48
C SER A 26 19.60 -29.87 3.10
N TRP A 27 19.24 -28.96 3.99
CA TRP A 27 18.38 -27.80 3.66
C TRP A 27 19.14 -26.65 2.99
N ASN A 28 20.46 -26.61 3.16
CA ASN A 28 21.33 -25.65 2.50
C ASN A 28 21.95 -26.17 1.18
N GLU A 29 21.87 -27.48 0.92
CA GLU A 29 22.39 -28.11 -0.30
C GLU A 29 21.31 -28.46 -1.34
N THR A 30 20.04 -28.21 -1.05
CA THR A 30 19.01 -28.29 -2.07
C THR A 30 18.84 -26.91 -2.69
N ASP A 31 19.27 -26.86 -3.94
CA ASP A 31 18.90 -25.92 -4.98
C ASP A 31 19.71 -24.65 -5.10
N ASP A 32 20.93 -24.79 -5.67
CA ASP A 32 21.36 -23.96 -6.79
C ASP A 32 20.65 -24.40 -8.11
N GLU A 33 19.39 -24.83 -8.05
CA GLU A 33 18.49 -24.52 -9.13
C GLU A 33 18.16 -23.03 -8.94
N GLU A 34 18.59 -22.19 -9.86
CA GLU A 34 17.93 -20.93 -10.17
C GLU A 34 16.45 -21.26 -10.31
N THR A 35 15.71 -21.26 -9.19
CA THR A 35 14.31 -20.94 -9.22
C THR A 35 14.34 -19.50 -9.74
N VAL A 36 14.18 -19.37 -11.05
CA VAL A 36 13.64 -18.16 -11.63
C VAL A 36 12.35 -17.98 -10.85
N SER A 37 12.43 -17.23 -9.76
CA SER A 37 11.29 -16.73 -9.04
C SER A 37 10.57 -15.98 -10.11
N LEU A 38 9.50 -16.58 -10.66
CA LEU A 38 8.65 -15.91 -11.61
C LEU A 38 8.17 -14.68 -10.87
N VAL A 39 8.78 -13.55 -11.22
CA VAL A 39 8.43 -12.25 -10.66
C VAL A 39 6.95 -12.05 -10.98
N GLN A 40 6.11 -12.27 -9.99
CA GLN A 40 4.67 -12.32 -10.19
C GLN A 40 4.07 -10.96 -9.88
N SER A 41 3.18 -10.50 -10.75
CA SER A 41 2.35 -9.33 -10.46
C SER A 41 1.49 -9.59 -9.23
N TYR A 42 1.25 -8.57 -8.42
CA TYR A 42 0.37 -8.65 -7.24
C TYR A 42 -0.53 -7.42 -7.13
N ASN A 43 -1.69 -7.61 -6.51
CA ASN A 43 -2.69 -6.58 -6.25
C ASN A 43 -2.75 -6.27 -4.76
N THR A 44 -2.66 -5.00 -4.39
CA THR A 44 -2.86 -4.55 -3.02
C THR A 44 -4.03 -3.58 -2.95
N MET A 45 -4.95 -3.83 -2.03
CA MET A 45 -6.02 -2.90 -1.72
C MET A 45 -5.64 -2.04 -0.51
N TYR A 46 -5.65 -0.74 -0.69
CA TYR A 46 -5.49 0.25 0.39
C TYR A 46 -6.86 0.83 0.73
N ALA A 47 -7.33 0.61 1.95
CA ALA A 47 -8.55 1.20 2.47
C ALA A 47 -8.19 2.37 3.38
N ARG A 48 -8.31 3.61 2.90
CA ARG A 48 -7.98 4.79 3.71
C ARG A 48 -9.12 5.12 4.66
N VAL A 49 -8.77 5.28 5.94
CA VAL A 49 -9.73 5.58 7.03
C VAL A 49 -9.35 6.87 7.75
N ASN A 50 -10.34 7.52 8.34
CA ASN A 50 -10.10 8.65 9.22
C ASN A 50 -9.85 8.21 10.67
N SER A 51 -9.55 9.16 11.57
CA SER A 51 -9.30 8.92 13.00
C SER A 51 -10.49 8.29 13.76
N LYS A 52 -11.68 8.26 13.17
CA LYS A 52 -12.88 7.58 13.72
C LYS A 52 -13.09 6.21 13.05
N ASN A 53 -12.10 5.68 12.36
CA ASN A 53 -12.18 4.43 11.60
C ASN A 53 -13.31 4.39 10.55
N VAL A 54 -13.63 5.53 9.95
CA VAL A 54 -14.60 5.61 8.86
C VAL A 54 -13.87 5.58 7.52
N LEU A 55 -14.29 4.71 6.61
CA LEU A 55 -13.71 4.59 5.28
C LEU A 55 -13.86 5.91 4.49
N VAL A 56 -12.76 6.42 3.97
CA VAL A 56 -12.69 7.65 3.17
C VAL A 56 -12.69 7.34 1.68
N ASP A 57 -11.79 6.47 1.27
CA ASP A 57 -11.65 5.93 -0.09
C ASP A 57 -10.91 4.60 -0.10
N VAL A 58 -10.87 3.99 -1.28
CA VAL A 58 -10.14 2.75 -1.57
C VAL A 58 -9.21 3.03 -2.74
N SER A 59 -8.01 2.48 -2.71
CA SER A 59 -7.10 2.48 -3.85
C SER A 59 -6.64 1.05 -4.14
N LEU A 60 -6.80 0.61 -5.38
CA LEU A 60 -6.27 -0.64 -5.87
C LEU A 60 -4.95 -0.38 -6.57
N VAL A 61 -3.91 -1.06 -6.16
CA VAL A 61 -2.57 -0.92 -6.72
C VAL A 61 -2.11 -2.28 -7.22
N ARG A 62 -1.92 -2.39 -8.54
CA ARG A 62 -1.29 -3.55 -9.17
C ARG A 62 0.15 -3.24 -9.47
N VAL A 63 1.05 -4.01 -8.91
CA VAL A 63 2.48 -3.96 -9.23
C VAL A 63 2.80 -5.13 -10.15
N SER A 64 3.41 -4.83 -11.30
CA SER A 64 3.85 -5.80 -12.30
C SER A 64 5.34 -5.59 -12.56
N PRO A 65 6.21 -6.18 -11.72
CA PRO A 65 7.66 -5.96 -11.84
C PRO A 65 8.21 -6.42 -13.19
N GLU A 66 7.67 -7.51 -13.73
CA GLU A 66 8.05 -8.06 -15.04
C GLU A 66 7.76 -7.10 -16.22
N LYS A 67 6.88 -6.11 -16.01
CA LYS A 67 6.53 -5.07 -16.98
C LYS A 67 7.07 -3.70 -16.60
N ASN A 68 7.74 -3.60 -15.46
CA ASN A 68 8.13 -2.32 -14.89
C ASN A 68 6.93 -1.35 -14.75
N GLN A 69 5.79 -1.86 -14.31
CA GLN A 69 4.52 -1.12 -14.33
C GLN A 69 3.82 -1.16 -12.97
N ILE A 70 3.26 -0.03 -12.57
CA ILE A 70 2.39 0.13 -11.41
C ILE A 70 1.10 0.80 -11.87
N VAL A 71 -0.02 0.08 -11.78
CA VAL A 71 -1.34 0.61 -12.09
C VAL A 71 -2.04 0.99 -10.81
N VAL A 72 -2.54 2.22 -10.72
CA VAL A 72 -3.26 2.72 -9.56
C VAL A 72 -4.69 3.08 -9.96
N THR A 73 -5.66 2.54 -9.23
CA THR A 73 -7.08 2.74 -9.47
C THR A 73 -7.75 3.24 -8.19
N PRO A 74 -8.06 4.54 -8.07
CA PRO A 74 -8.80 5.07 -6.94
C PRO A 74 -10.29 4.72 -7.06
N CYS A 75 -10.91 4.37 -5.94
CA CYS A 75 -12.31 3.99 -5.85
C CYS A 75 -12.99 4.77 -4.73
N SER A 76 -14.20 5.28 -5.00
CA SER A 76 -14.95 6.00 -3.98
C SER A 76 -15.46 5.04 -2.88
N ALA A 77 -15.36 5.46 -1.63
CA ALA A 77 -16.02 4.76 -0.52
C ALA A 77 -17.56 4.69 -0.67
N PHE A 78 -18.12 5.49 -1.56
CA PHE A 78 -19.55 5.51 -1.87
C PHE A 78 -19.91 4.71 -3.14
N THR A 79 -18.95 3.96 -3.69
CA THR A 79 -19.25 2.98 -4.74
C THR A 79 -20.20 1.93 -4.17
N VAL A 80 -21.29 1.66 -4.89
CA VAL A 80 -22.24 0.64 -4.53
C VAL A 80 -21.70 -0.73 -4.93
N SER A 81 -21.68 -1.67 -4.00
CA SER A 81 -21.23 -3.03 -4.25
C SER A 81 -22.23 -3.78 -5.13
N VAL A 82 -21.71 -4.59 -6.06
CA VAL A 82 -22.56 -5.50 -6.85
C VAL A 82 -23.07 -6.70 -6.04
N THR A 83 -22.44 -7.01 -4.90
CA THR A 83 -22.78 -8.16 -4.04
C THR A 83 -24.21 -8.11 -3.55
N ASP A 84 -24.66 -6.94 -3.08
CA ASP A 84 -26.03 -6.74 -2.58
C ASP A 84 -26.81 -5.68 -3.37
N GLY A 85 -26.13 -4.97 -4.28
CA GLY A 85 -26.71 -3.95 -5.15
C GLY A 85 -27.24 -2.70 -4.44
N SER A 86 -26.98 -2.55 -3.14
CA SER A 86 -27.52 -1.46 -2.32
C SER A 86 -26.52 -0.80 -1.38
N SER A 87 -25.64 -1.58 -0.76
CA SER A 87 -24.67 -1.06 0.22
C SER A 87 -23.45 -0.45 -0.45
N THR A 88 -23.01 0.67 0.07
CA THR A 88 -21.75 1.30 -0.35
C THR A 88 -20.55 0.62 0.31
N PHE A 89 -19.35 0.76 -0.25
CA PHE A 89 -18.12 0.26 0.36
C PHE A 89 -17.93 0.79 1.79
N ARG A 90 -18.35 2.03 2.05
CA ARG A 90 -18.31 2.61 3.40
C ARG A 90 -19.22 1.88 4.39
N GLU A 91 -20.43 1.55 3.99
CA GLU A 91 -21.39 0.81 4.82
C GLU A 91 -20.91 -0.62 5.05
N ILE A 92 -20.39 -1.28 4.00
CA ILE A 92 -19.81 -2.62 4.09
C ILE A 92 -18.62 -2.64 5.05
N TYR A 93 -17.72 -1.64 4.96
CA TYR A 93 -16.60 -1.51 5.87
C TYR A 93 -17.06 -1.28 7.32
N ALA A 94 -18.04 -0.42 7.52
CA ALA A 94 -18.58 -0.14 8.86
C ALA A 94 -19.22 -1.36 9.52
N ASP A 95 -19.85 -2.24 8.73
CA ASP A 95 -20.54 -3.44 9.22
C ASP A 95 -19.60 -4.65 9.43
N GLY A 96 -18.60 -4.84 8.56
CA GLY A 96 -17.76 -6.04 8.57
C GLY A 96 -16.26 -5.82 8.47
N GLY A 97 -15.79 -4.57 8.56
CA GLY A 97 -14.36 -4.22 8.48
C GLY A 97 -13.73 -4.50 7.13
N ILE A 98 -12.39 -4.51 7.13
CA ILE A 98 -11.62 -4.57 5.88
C ILE A 98 -11.82 -5.88 5.11
N ARG A 99 -11.98 -7.02 5.79
CA ARG A 99 -12.15 -8.32 5.12
C ARG A 99 -13.43 -8.38 4.30
N ARG A 100 -14.53 -7.83 4.84
CA ARG A 100 -15.78 -7.77 4.10
C ARG A 100 -15.70 -6.77 2.94
N LEU A 101 -14.97 -5.67 3.14
CA LEU A 101 -14.69 -4.71 2.09
C LEU A 101 -13.87 -5.33 0.95
N VAL A 102 -12.84 -6.14 1.24
CA VAL A 102 -12.04 -6.85 0.24
C VAL A 102 -12.95 -7.67 -0.67
N ASN A 103 -13.78 -8.54 -0.10
CA ASN A 103 -14.70 -9.38 -0.89
C ASN A 103 -15.63 -8.53 -1.78
N ALA A 104 -16.18 -7.44 -1.25
CA ALA A 104 -17.07 -6.56 -2.00
C ALA A 104 -16.35 -5.84 -3.16
N VAL A 105 -15.09 -5.46 -2.95
CA VAL A 105 -14.25 -4.82 -3.97
C VAL A 105 -13.87 -5.82 -5.05
N GLU A 106 -13.45 -7.03 -4.68
CA GLU A 106 -13.11 -8.12 -5.60
C GLU A 106 -14.29 -8.48 -6.51
N GLU A 107 -15.47 -8.67 -5.93
CA GLU A 107 -16.69 -8.98 -6.68
C GLU A 107 -17.12 -7.80 -7.58
N THR A 108 -16.98 -6.55 -7.11
CA THR A 108 -17.42 -5.38 -7.86
C THR A 108 -16.54 -5.12 -9.09
N PHE A 109 -15.23 -5.35 -8.97
CA PHE A 109 -14.27 -5.07 -10.05
C PHE A 109 -13.79 -6.33 -10.80
N GLY A 110 -14.16 -7.52 -10.32
CA GLY A 110 -13.75 -8.80 -10.93
C GLY A 110 -12.24 -9.04 -10.83
N ILE A 111 -11.64 -8.65 -9.70
CA ILE A 111 -10.21 -8.78 -9.42
C ILE A 111 -9.98 -9.61 -8.16
N GLU A 112 -8.81 -10.23 -8.05
CA GLU A 112 -8.33 -10.84 -6.82
C GLU A 112 -7.34 -9.89 -6.14
N THR A 113 -7.41 -9.81 -4.81
CA THR A 113 -6.56 -8.98 -3.97
C THR A 113 -5.62 -9.85 -3.16
N ASP A 114 -4.33 -9.81 -3.46
CA ASP A 114 -3.30 -10.57 -2.74
C ASP A 114 -3.08 -10.01 -1.33
N TYR A 115 -3.07 -8.69 -1.23
CA TYR A 115 -2.83 -7.96 0.01
C TYR A 115 -3.83 -6.86 0.24
N TYR A 116 -4.10 -6.57 1.52
CA TYR A 116 -4.88 -5.40 1.92
C TYR A 116 -4.24 -4.69 3.12
N ILE A 117 -4.44 -3.38 3.19
CA ILE A 117 -3.97 -2.53 4.29
C ILE A 117 -5.04 -1.49 4.59
N SER A 118 -5.52 -1.42 5.85
CA SER A 118 -6.27 -0.25 6.30
C SER A 118 -5.30 0.86 6.70
N LEU A 119 -5.36 2.00 6.02
CA LEU A 119 -4.40 3.08 6.15
C LEU A 119 -5.05 4.31 6.79
N GLU A 120 -4.59 4.73 7.97
CA GLU A 120 -5.07 5.98 8.55
C GLU A 120 -4.63 7.20 7.71
N ASN A 121 -5.44 8.27 7.75
CA ASN A 121 -5.11 9.55 7.11
C ASN A 121 -3.71 10.06 7.49
N SER A 122 -3.33 9.95 8.75
CA SER A 122 -2.01 10.37 9.28
C SER A 122 -0.86 9.59 8.64
N ALA A 123 -1.04 8.29 8.43
CA ALA A 123 -0.05 7.44 7.76
C ALA A 123 0.05 7.82 6.27
N PHE A 124 -1.09 8.04 5.59
CA PHE A 124 -1.10 8.53 4.21
C PHE A 124 -0.37 9.88 4.07
N GLU A 125 -0.65 10.85 4.95
CA GLU A 125 0.02 12.14 4.98
C GLU A 125 1.54 11.97 5.11
N SER A 126 1.98 11.16 6.08
CA SER A 126 3.40 10.94 6.34
C SER A 126 4.12 10.27 5.17
N VAL A 127 3.49 9.29 4.51
CA VAL A 127 4.06 8.65 3.31
C VAL A 127 4.16 9.64 2.16
N ALA A 128 3.11 10.45 1.92
CA ALA A 128 3.13 11.47 0.87
C ALA A 128 4.24 12.51 1.11
N ASP A 129 4.46 12.93 2.36
CA ASP A 129 5.53 13.86 2.72
C ASP A 129 6.93 13.24 2.52
N ILE A 130 7.13 11.97 2.89
CA ILE A 130 8.40 11.25 2.63
C ILE A 130 8.70 11.18 1.13
N LEU A 131 7.67 11.00 0.31
CA LEU A 131 7.79 10.94 -1.16
C LEU A 131 7.85 12.33 -1.82
N GLY A 132 7.84 13.42 -1.04
CA GLY A 132 8.04 14.80 -1.51
C GLY A 132 6.78 15.54 -1.91
N GLY A 133 5.61 15.01 -1.61
CA GLY A 133 4.33 15.61 -2.01
C GLY A 133 4.09 15.57 -3.51
N VAL A 134 3.20 16.44 -4.00
CA VAL A 134 2.88 16.53 -5.44
C VAL A 134 2.77 17.98 -5.88
N VAL A 135 2.92 18.21 -7.18
CA VAL A 135 2.58 19.51 -7.80
C VAL A 135 1.22 19.37 -8.48
N TYR A 136 0.26 20.19 -8.07
CA TYR A 136 -1.10 20.14 -8.58
C TYR A 136 -1.49 21.49 -9.21
N THR A 137 -2.19 21.42 -10.33
CA THR A 137 -2.80 22.59 -10.97
C THR A 137 -4.31 22.39 -11.00
N PRO A 138 -5.07 23.02 -10.10
CA PRO A 138 -6.52 22.90 -10.08
C PRO A 138 -7.14 23.32 -11.41
N SER A 139 -8.13 22.56 -11.89
CA SER A 139 -8.92 22.93 -13.08
C SER A 139 -10.05 23.91 -12.75
N GLU A 140 -10.38 24.06 -11.47
CA GLU A 140 -11.40 24.95 -10.93
C GLU A 140 -10.90 25.59 -9.63
N ASP A 141 -11.50 26.70 -9.21
CA ASP A 141 -11.20 27.30 -7.92
C ASP A 141 -11.65 26.37 -6.79
N LEU A 142 -10.75 26.03 -5.90
CA LEU A 142 -11.06 25.22 -4.72
C LEU A 142 -11.09 26.12 -3.51
N TYR A 143 -12.29 26.35 -2.98
CA TYR A 143 -12.49 27.20 -1.80
C TYR A 143 -13.43 26.53 -0.81
N TYR A 144 -12.92 26.24 0.38
CA TYR A 144 -13.69 25.66 1.48
C TYR A 144 -13.13 26.10 2.82
N LEU A 145 -13.95 26.72 3.64
CA LEU A 145 -13.62 27.08 5.02
C LEU A 145 -14.08 25.97 5.95
N SER A 146 -13.14 25.38 6.67
CA SER A 146 -13.42 24.35 7.66
C SER A 146 -14.16 24.94 8.86
N GLN A 147 -15.25 24.30 9.26
CA GLN A 147 -15.97 24.67 10.48
C GLN A 147 -15.29 24.21 11.77
N GLU A 148 -14.32 23.29 11.65
CA GLU A 148 -13.64 22.67 12.79
C GLU A 148 -12.33 23.39 13.13
N ASN A 149 -11.58 23.80 12.12
CA ASN A 149 -10.25 24.39 12.32
C ASN A 149 -9.78 25.08 11.04
N ASP A 150 -9.39 26.35 11.13
CA ASP A 150 -8.88 27.17 10.00
C ASP A 150 -7.65 26.51 9.32
N SER A 151 -6.88 25.67 10.05
CA SER A 151 -5.77 24.94 9.46
C SER A 151 -6.19 23.84 8.46
N ASN A 152 -7.49 23.60 8.32
CA ASN A 152 -8.10 22.67 7.36
C ASN A 152 -8.81 23.41 6.23
N ASP A 153 -8.61 24.71 6.10
CA ASP A 153 -9.14 25.49 4.98
C ASP A 153 -8.47 25.08 3.68
N VAL A 154 -9.23 25.08 2.60
CA VAL A 154 -8.76 24.86 1.24
C VAL A 154 -8.99 26.11 0.45
N SER A 155 -7.92 26.68 -0.15
CA SER A 155 -8.01 27.89 -0.97
C SER A 155 -6.95 27.84 -2.08
N TYR A 156 -7.34 27.40 -3.26
CA TYR A 156 -6.47 27.31 -4.44
C TYR A 156 -7.18 27.86 -5.67
N GLN A 157 -6.44 28.61 -6.50
CA GLN A 157 -6.97 29.20 -7.73
C GLN A 157 -6.81 28.26 -8.92
N ALA A 158 -7.80 28.22 -9.78
CA ALA A 158 -7.75 27.50 -11.04
C ALA A 158 -6.53 27.93 -11.90
N GLY A 159 -5.87 26.96 -12.51
CA GLY A 159 -4.72 27.19 -13.40
C GLY A 159 -3.42 27.57 -12.69
N GLN A 160 -3.40 27.76 -11.39
CA GLN A 160 -2.19 28.05 -10.63
C GLN A 160 -1.57 26.76 -10.08
N ALA A 161 -0.34 26.44 -10.50
CA ALA A 161 0.39 25.29 -9.97
C ALA A 161 0.80 25.55 -8.51
N VAL A 162 0.53 24.56 -7.65
CA VAL A 162 0.85 24.59 -6.22
C VAL A 162 1.53 23.30 -5.80
N SER A 163 2.49 23.38 -4.87
CA SER A 163 3.06 22.20 -4.23
C SER A 163 2.21 21.84 -3.02
N LEU A 164 1.79 20.58 -2.94
CA LEU A 164 0.94 20.06 -1.87
C LEU A 164 1.71 19.10 -0.98
N SER A 165 1.67 19.34 0.33
CA SER A 165 2.07 18.41 1.38
C SER A 165 1.06 17.27 1.54
N GLY A 166 1.40 16.23 2.28
CA GLY A 166 0.50 15.11 2.60
C GLY A 166 -0.82 15.58 3.24
N LYS A 167 -0.75 16.56 4.14
CA LYS A 167 -1.95 17.17 4.74
C LYS A 167 -2.84 17.86 3.70
N GLU A 168 -2.27 18.68 2.83
CA GLU A 168 -3.04 19.41 1.80
C GLU A 168 -3.63 18.43 0.78
N ILE A 169 -2.88 17.39 0.40
CA ILE A 169 -3.39 16.31 -0.43
C ILE A 169 -4.63 15.67 0.22
N ARG A 170 -4.55 15.31 1.51
CA ARG A 170 -5.69 14.72 2.22
C ARG A 170 -6.90 15.66 2.23
N LEU A 171 -6.69 16.95 2.49
CA LEU A 171 -7.78 17.94 2.51
C LEU A 171 -8.49 18.02 1.15
N ILE A 172 -7.74 18.05 0.06
CA ILE A 172 -8.33 18.11 -1.28
C ILE A 172 -8.99 16.77 -1.65
N CYS A 173 -8.43 15.60 -1.25
CA CYS A 173 -9.11 14.31 -1.41
C CYS A 173 -10.50 14.28 -0.77
N GLN A 174 -10.73 15.07 0.28
CA GLN A 174 -11.99 15.17 1.01
C GLN A 174 -12.77 16.47 0.69
N TYR A 175 -12.34 17.24 -0.29
CA TYR A 175 -12.99 18.48 -0.70
C TYR A 175 -14.45 18.20 -1.10
N PRO A 176 -15.43 18.90 -0.48
CA PRO A 176 -16.83 18.49 -0.57
C PRO A 176 -17.56 19.00 -1.81
N VAL A 177 -16.98 19.99 -2.52
CA VAL A 177 -17.71 20.78 -3.52
C VAL A 177 -17.01 20.87 -4.88
N PHE A 178 -16.30 19.80 -5.30
CA PHE A 178 -15.86 19.70 -6.70
C PHE A 178 -17.05 19.81 -7.65
N SER A 179 -16.89 20.50 -8.77
CA SER A 179 -17.94 20.61 -9.81
C SER A 179 -18.40 19.24 -10.33
N GLU A 180 -17.49 18.28 -10.41
CA GLU A 180 -17.78 16.88 -10.75
C GLU A 180 -18.18 16.02 -9.53
N GLY A 181 -18.43 16.65 -8.39
CA GLY A 181 -18.74 15.94 -7.15
C GLY A 181 -17.64 14.95 -6.75
N ARG A 182 -18.02 13.73 -6.35
CA ARG A 182 -17.07 12.67 -5.95
C ARG A 182 -16.15 12.20 -7.08
N GLY A 183 -16.54 12.37 -8.33
CA GLY A 183 -15.68 12.13 -9.50
C GLY A 183 -14.44 13.02 -9.45
N GLY A 184 -14.58 14.29 -9.08
CA GLY A 184 -13.46 15.22 -8.88
C GLY A 184 -12.48 14.75 -7.81
N ASN A 185 -12.98 14.27 -6.67
CA ASN A 185 -12.12 13.69 -5.63
C ASN A 185 -11.32 12.47 -6.14
N MET A 186 -11.95 11.59 -6.92
CA MET A 186 -11.29 10.40 -7.44
C MET A 186 -10.28 10.74 -8.54
N LYS A 187 -10.58 11.70 -9.41
CA LYS A 187 -9.61 12.22 -10.39
C LYS A 187 -8.39 12.82 -9.70
N PHE A 188 -8.62 13.65 -8.68
CA PHE A 188 -7.55 14.23 -7.88
C PHE A 188 -6.70 13.13 -7.21
N LEU A 189 -7.32 12.17 -6.53
CA LEU A 189 -6.61 11.08 -5.88
C LEU A 189 -5.79 10.25 -6.89
N GLY A 190 -6.35 9.96 -8.07
CA GLY A 190 -5.65 9.26 -9.14
C GLY A 190 -4.42 10.02 -9.64
N GLU A 191 -4.53 11.34 -9.81
CA GLU A 191 -3.42 12.21 -10.17
C GLU A 191 -2.32 12.22 -9.10
N VAL A 192 -2.72 12.36 -7.84
CA VAL A 192 -1.79 12.33 -6.70
C VAL A 192 -1.02 11.02 -6.64
N LEU A 193 -1.71 9.88 -6.69
CA LEU A 193 -1.07 8.58 -6.60
C LEU A 193 -0.12 8.33 -7.77
N TYR A 194 -0.52 8.75 -8.99
CA TYR A 194 0.35 8.71 -10.17
C TYR A 194 1.65 9.50 -9.95
N GLN A 195 1.53 10.74 -9.45
CA GLN A 195 2.69 11.60 -9.20
C GLN A 195 3.55 11.08 -8.05
N LEU A 196 2.97 10.61 -6.95
CA LEU A 196 3.71 10.06 -5.82
C LEU A 196 4.53 8.82 -6.24
N VAL A 197 3.94 7.91 -7.03
CA VAL A 197 4.66 6.74 -7.54
C VAL A 197 5.80 7.16 -8.45
N ASN A 198 5.57 7.96 -9.49
CA ASN A 198 6.63 8.37 -10.41
C ASN A 198 7.68 9.25 -9.71
N GLY A 199 7.28 10.15 -8.81
CA GLY A 199 8.18 10.95 -8.00
C GLY A 199 9.09 10.09 -7.11
N ALA A 200 8.55 9.00 -6.53
CA ALA A 200 9.32 8.03 -5.78
C ALA A 200 10.42 7.37 -6.65
N PHE A 201 10.11 7.04 -7.89
CA PHE A 201 11.08 6.45 -8.83
C PHE A 201 12.09 7.45 -9.36
N GLN A 202 11.72 8.72 -9.54
CA GLN A 202 12.65 9.80 -9.87
C GLN A 202 13.63 10.08 -8.72
N GLN A 203 13.15 9.99 -7.46
CA GLN A 203 13.94 10.18 -6.24
C GLN A 203 14.44 8.84 -5.66
N LYS A 204 14.87 7.92 -6.51
CA LYS A 204 15.15 6.52 -6.19
C LYS A 204 16.02 6.29 -4.95
N ASN A 205 17.04 7.12 -4.70
CA ASN A 205 17.90 6.98 -3.52
C ASN A 205 17.14 7.32 -2.23
N ILE A 206 16.31 8.36 -2.24
CA ILE A 206 15.49 8.74 -1.09
C ILE A 206 14.47 7.63 -0.83
N THR A 207 13.77 7.18 -1.86
CA THR A 207 12.77 6.11 -1.78
C THR A 207 13.38 4.83 -1.24
N LYS A 208 14.49 4.36 -1.82
CA LYS A 208 15.19 3.14 -1.40
C LYS A 208 15.58 3.18 0.09
N ASN A 209 16.06 4.31 0.56
CA ASN A 209 16.47 4.48 1.96
C ASN A 209 15.28 4.57 2.93
N ASN A 210 14.09 4.87 2.42
CA ASN A 210 12.88 5.02 3.23
C ASN A 210 11.88 3.86 3.11
N LEU A 211 12.13 2.82 2.30
CA LEU A 211 11.17 1.72 2.11
C LEU A 211 10.74 1.07 3.44
N ASP A 212 11.69 0.79 4.35
CA ASP A 212 11.37 0.20 5.65
C ASP A 212 10.55 1.16 6.54
N ASN A 213 10.86 2.46 6.48
CA ASN A 213 10.12 3.48 7.22
C ASN A 213 8.69 3.61 6.68
N ILE A 214 8.52 3.67 5.36
CA ILE A 214 7.21 3.71 4.70
C ILE A 214 6.39 2.47 5.07
N TYR A 215 6.98 1.27 4.99
CA TYR A 215 6.30 0.03 5.40
C TYR A 215 5.84 0.10 6.86
N ASN A 216 6.72 0.51 7.77
CA ASN A 216 6.39 0.63 9.20
C ASN A 216 5.26 1.64 9.43
N ILE A 217 5.27 2.80 8.78
CA ILE A 217 4.20 3.80 8.87
C ILE A 217 2.88 3.21 8.38
N MET A 218 2.89 2.50 7.26
CA MET A 218 1.68 1.95 6.64
C MET A 218 1.08 0.80 7.43
N THR A 219 1.90 -0.02 8.11
CA THR A 219 1.45 -1.21 8.81
C THR A 219 1.28 -1.02 10.32
N SER A 220 1.85 0.05 10.90
CA SER A 220 1.64 0.39 12.31
C SER A 220 0.18 0.78 12.55
N ASN A 221 -0.51 0.07 13.44
CA ASN A 221 -1.93 0.26 13.76
C ASN A 221 -2.90 0.00 12.58
N SER A 222 -2.46 -0.75 11.59
CA SER A 222 -3.28 -1.11 10.42
C SER A 222 -3.81 -2.53 10.52
N ASP A 223 -5.03 -2.76 10.04
CA ASP A 223 -5.51 -4.11 9.76
C ASP A 223 -5.02 -4.53 8.38
N THR A 224 -4.17 -5.56 8.33
CA THR A 224 -3.51 -6.00 7.11
C THR A 224 -3.23 -7.51 7.14
N ASN A 225 -3.19 -8.14 5.96
CA ASN A 225 -2.68 -9.50 5.78
C ASN A 225 -1.22 -9.53 5.30
N LEU A 226 -0.61 -8.36 5.04
CA LEU A 226 0.77 -8.27 4.58
C LEU A 226 1.74 -8.69 5.69
N THR A 227 2.48 -9.77 5.48
CA THR A 227 3.49 -10.26 6.42
C THR A 227 4.86 -9.62 6.18
N ASN A 228 5.77 -9.76 7.15
CA ASN A 228 7.16 -9.31 6.97
C ASN A 228 7.87 -10.04 5.81
N ASN A 229 7.52 -11.29 5.52
CA ASN A 229 8.10 -12.03 4.41
C ASN A 229 7.60 -11.51 3.08
N ASP A 230 6.29 -11.24 2.98
CA ASP A 230 5.70 -10.61 1.79
C ASP A 230 6.33 -9.24 1.54
N TYR A 231 6.50 -8.43 2.60
CA TYR A 231 7.19 -7.15 2.49
C TYR A 231 8.62 -7.30 1.96
N LYS A 232 9.41 -8.24 2.47
CA LYS A 232 10.79 -8.46 1.99
C LYS A 232 10.81 -8.80 0.50
N LEU A 233 9.87 -9.63 0.05
CA LEU A 233 9.74 -10.00 -1.35
C LEU A 233 9.35 -8.79 -2.19
N GLN A 234 8.30 -8.05 -1.80
CA GLN A 234 7.88 -6.82 -2.49
C GLN A 234 9.00 -5.77 -2.51
N LYS A 235 9.74 -5.60 -1.40
CA LYS A 235 10.88 -4.70 -1.33
C LYS A 235 11.97 -5.08 -2.33
N SER A 236 12.24 -6.38 -2.55
CA SER A 236 13.22 -6.80 -3.55
C SER A 236 12.77 -6.40 -4.96
N TYR A 237 11.51 -6.62 -5.32
CA TYR A 237 10.94 -6.22 -6.61
C TYR A 237 10.97 -4.70 -6.81
N ILE A 238 10.56 -3.93 -5.81
CA ILE A 238 10.61 -2.46 -5.88
C ILE A 238 12.06 -1.96 -6.02
N ASN A 239 13.02 -2.55 -5.30
CA ASN A 239 14.44 -2.19 -5.43
C ASN A 239 15.01 -2.51 -6.83
N GLU A 240 14.58 -3.60 -7.45
CA GLU A 240 14.94 -3.95 -8.82
C GLU A 240 14.36 -2.91 -9.78
N MET A 241 13.06 -2.63 -9.71
CA MET A 241 12.41 -1.59 -10.51
C MET A 241 13.05 -0.20 -10.30
N LEU A 242 13.43 0.16 -9.06
CA LEU A 242 14.12 1.42 -8.75
C LEU A 242 15.54 1.49 -9.34
N SER A 243 16.17 0.36 -9.67
CA SER A 243 17.47 0.35 -10.35
C SER A 243 17.35 0.82 -11.80
N GLU A 244 16.21 0.59 -12.42
CA GLU A 244 15.88 1.07 -13.76
C GLU A 244 15.58 2.57 -13.76
N ASN A 245 15.67 3.21 -14.91
CA ASN A 245 15.33 4.63 -15.06
C ASN A 245 13.95 4.76 -15.72
N ILE A 246 12.90 4.46 -14.95
CA ILE A 246 11.53 4.33 -15.43
C ILE A 246 10.55 5.25 -14.69
N GLU A 247 9.42 5.49 -15.31
CA GLU A 247 8.21 6.05 -14.70
C GLU A 247 7.12 4.96 -14.72
N PRO A 248 7.03 4.13 -13.65
CA PRO A 248 6.23 2.92 -13.70
C PRO A 248 4.73 3.15 -13.58
N ALA A 249 4.30 4.30 -13.03
CA ALA A 249 2.88 4.56 -12.85
C ALA A 249 2.14 4.75 -14.18
N VAL A 250 1.00 4.09 -14.31
CA VAL A 250 0.11 4.20 -15.47
C VAL A 250 -1.23 4.71 -15.01
N LYS A 251 -1.74 5.73 -15.70
CA LYS A 251 -3.13 6.19 -15.54
C LYS A 251 -4.04 5.25 -16.30
N LEU A 252 -5.08 4.75 -15.64
CA LEU A 252 -6.22 4.19 -16.36
C LEU A 252 -7.00 5.38 -16.95
N VAL A 253 -7.06 5.42 -18.27
CA VAL A 253 -7.81 6.42 -19.04
C VAL A 253 -9.30 6.09 -18.99
#